data_c642f4af3e76507d851daccb203319e6
#
_entry.id   c642f4af3e76507d851daccb203319e6
#
_cell.length_a   1.000
_cell.length_b   1.000
_cell.length_c   1.000
_cell.angle_alpha   90.00
_cell.angle_beta   90.00
_cell.angle_gamma   90.00
#
_symmetry.space_group_name_H-M   'P 1'
#
loop_
_entity.id
_entity.type
_entity.pdbx_description
1 polymer ?
#
loop_
_entity_poly.entity_id
_entity_poly.type
_entity_poly.pdbx_seq_one_letter_code
_entity_poly.pdbx_strand_id
1 'polypeptide(L)'
;VCQLVSHVFETLPEWLLEEQTEIDVFRRFKIECLKEGVDDVSYLVGGAGMGGYSDIISPPKDKKLISGDVLILDTGCTFDGYFCDFDRNYALQKADDDVRNAYRVVYQATDAGLEAAVPGNTAADVFRAMNRVLETNGAKGGQVGRMGHGLGMQLTEWPSNAVFDNTVLENGMVLTLEPGMQFGENKIMVH
;
A
#
# COMPACT_ATOMS: atom_id res chain seq x y z
N VAL A 1 -3.05 -2.74 16.45
CA VAL A 1 -3.87 -2.47 15.25
C VAL A 1 -3.33 -3.22 14.03
N CYS A 2 -2.01 -3.19 13.75
CA CYS A 2 -1.44 -3.82 12.54
C CYS A 2 -1.79 -5.31 12.40
N GLN A 3 -1.69 -6.11 13.47
CA GLN A 3 -2.03 -7.55 13.43
C GLN A 3 -3.50 -7.80 13.06
N LEU A 4 -4.42 -7.00 13.58
CA LEU A 4 -5.85 -7.13 13.28
C LEU A 4 -6.12 -6.90 11.80
N VAL A 5 -5.58 -5.81 11.24
CA VAL A 5 -5.80 -5.45 9.83
C VAL A 5 -5.04 -6.39 8.88
N SER A 6 -3.83 -6.83 9.22
CA SER A 6 -3.11 -7.85 8.44
C SER A 6 -3.93 -9.12 8.29
N HIS A 7 -4.58 -9.59 9.36
CA HIS A 7 -5.43 -10.78 9.31
C HIS A 7 -6.61 -10.60 8.33
N VAL A 8 -7.23 -9.42 8.30
CA VAL A 8 -8.30 -9.14 7.33
C VAL A 8 -7.78 -9.18 5.89
N PHE A 9 -6.61 -8.62 5.63
CA PHE A 9 -5.97 -8.70 4.30
C PHE A 9 -5.60 -10.13 3.91
N GLU A 10 -5.14 -10.95 4.85
CA GLU A 10 -4.80 -12.36 4.60
C GLU A 10 -6.03 -13.20 4.24
N THR A 11 -7.19 -12.92 4.87
CA THR A 11 -8.44 -13.64 4.60
C THR A 11 -9.22 -13.08 3.40
N LEU A 12 -8.89 -11.90 2.89
CA LEU A 12 -9.58 -11.27 1.78
C LEU A 12 -9.69 -12.16 0.52
N PRO A 13 -8.66 -12.91 0.09
CA PRO A 13 -8.76 -13.80 -1.06
C PRO A 13 -9.85 -14.89 -0.93
N GLU A 14 -10.23 -15.27 0.28
CA GLU A 14 -11.24 -16.30 0.53
C GLU A 14 -12.66 -15.83 0.14
N TRP A 15 -12.87 -14.53 0.10
CA TRP A 15 -14.18 -13.93 -0.14
C TRP A 15 -14.20 -12.86 -1.25
N LEU A 16 -13.07 -12.60 -1.89
CA LEU A 16 -12.98 -11.75 -3.07
C LEU A 16 -13.41 -12.54 -4.30
N LEU A 17 -14.54 -12.16 -4.89
CA LEU A 17 -15.16 -12.89 -5.99
C LEU A 17 -15.37 -11.98 -7.21
N GLU A 18 -15.41 -12.57 -8.39
CA GLU A 18 -15.92 -11.90 -9.60
C GLU A 18 -17.36 -11.45 -9.42
N GLU A 19 -17.77 -10.46 -10.19
CA GLU A 19 -19.11 -9.85 -10.19
C GLU A 19 -19.47 -9.05 -8.93
N GLN A 20 -18.66 -9.09 -7.86
CA GLN A 20 -18.78 -8.09 -6.79
C GLN A 20 -18.40 -6.72 -7.34
N THR A 21 -19.01 -5.66 -6.83
CA THR A 21 -18.56 -4.30 -7.11
C THR A 21 -17.42 -3.88 -6.17
N GLU A 22 -16.63 -2.88 -6.56
CA GLU A 22 -15.65 -2.28 -5.64
C GLU A 22 -16.35 -1.86 -4.33
N ILE A 23 -17.56 -1.26 -4.41
CA ILE A 23 -18.37 -0.87 -3.24
C ILE A 23 -18.65 -2.06 -2.32
N ASP A 24 -18.99 -3.23 -2.87
CA ASP A 24 -19.28 -4.42 -2.08
C ASP A 24 -18.03 -4.91 -1.35
N VAL A 25 -16.89 -4.96 -2.05
CA VAL A 25 -15.60 -5.38 -1.48
C VAL A 25 -15.15 -4.43 -0.36
N PHE A 26 -15.18 -3.13 -0.61
CA PHE A 26 -14.78 -2.12 0.39
C PHE A 26 -15.68 -2.14 1.61
N ARG A 27 -16.98 -2.25 1.40
CA ARG A 27 -17.94 -2.38 2.50
C ARG A 27 -17.68 -3.63 3.34
N ARG A 28 -17.45 -4.77 2.68
CA ARG A 28 -17.13 -6.02 3.38
C ARG A 28 -15.82 -5.91 4.14
N PHE A 29 -14.77 -5.38 3.52
CA PHE A 29 -13.49 -5.16 4.17
C PHE A 29 -13.63 -4.33 5.45
N LYS A 30 -14.36 -3.21 5.38
CA LYS A 30 -14.66 -2.37 6.56
C LYS A 30 -15.37 -3.17 7.66
N ILE A 31 -16.35 -4.01 7.30
CA ILE A 31 -17.07 -4.85 8.25
C ILE A 31 -16.14 -5.87 8.90
N GLU A 32 -15.26 -6.53 8.13
CA GLU A 32 -14.33 -7.52 8.65
C GLU A 32 -13.30 -6.87 9.59
N CYS A 33 -12.77 -5.68 9.26
CA CYS A 33 -11.90 -4.92 10.17
C CYS A 33 -12.59 -4.63 11.52
N LEU A 34 -13.84 -4.17 11.50
CA LEU A 34 -14.60 -3.92 12.73
C LEU A 34 -14.89 -5.20 13.53
N LYS A 35 -15.10 -6.34 12.88
CA LYS A 35 -15.26 -7.65 13.54
C LYS A 35 -13.97 -8.13 14.20
N GLU A 36 -12.81 -7.87 13.58
CA GLU A 36 -11.51 -8.18 14.15
C GLU A 36 -11.17 -7.31 15.36
N GLY A 37 -11.93 -6.24 15.59
CA GLY A 37 -11.84 -5.44 16.81
C GLY A 37 -11.09 -4.12 16.67
N VAL A 38 -10.91 -3.59 15.45
CA VAL A 38 -10.45 -2.20 15.30
C VAL A 38 -11.55 -1.24 15.77
N ASP A 39 -11.17 -0.09 16.29
CA ASP A 39 -12.11 0.91 16.80
C ASP A 39 -12.83 1.65 15.65
N ASP A 40 -12.10 1.94 14.58
CA ASP A 40 -12.64 2.58 13.37
C ASP A 40 -11.79 2.28 12.13
N VAL A 41 -12.44 2.31 10.98
CA VAL A 41 -11.80 2.33 9.65
C VAL A 41 -11.90 3.76 9.12
N SER A 42 -10.96 4.58 9.56
CA SER A 42 -10.98 6.03 9.34
C SER A 42 -10.63 6.43 7.92
N TYR A 43 -9.91 5.56 7.21
CA TYR A 43 -9.47 5.74 5.83
C TYR A 43 -9.57 4.42 5.08
N LEU A 44 -10.19 4.43 3.91
CA LEU A 44 -10.26 3.28 3.01
C LEU A 44 -10.53 3.77 1.58
N VAL A 45 -9.54 3.64 0.75
CA VAL A 45 -9.57 4.04 -0.67
C VAL A 45 -8.95 2.98 -1.55
N GLY A 46 -8.95 3.21 -2.85
CA GLY A 46 -8.37 2.33 -3.84
C GLY A 46 -9.27 2.15 -5.04
N GLY A 47 -9.11 1.07 -5.76
CA GLY A 47 -9.90 0.75 -6.93
C GLY A 47 -9.31 -0.40 -7.72
N ALA A 48 -9.98 -0.78 -8.78
CA ALA A 48 -9.57 -1.89 -9.62
C ALA A 48 -9.47 -1.51 -11.09
N GLY A 49 -8.55 -2.16 -11.81
CA GLY A 49 -8.40 -2.01 -13.25
C GLY A 49 -7.88 -3.25 -13.94
N MET A 50 -8.30 -3.45 -15.19
CA MET A 50 -7.80 -4.53 -16.03
C MET A 50 -6.29 -4.42 -16.21
N GLY A 51 -5.55 -5.41 -15.74
CA GLY A 51 -4.08 -5.43 -15.78
C GLY A 51 -3.42 -4.32 -14.98
N GLY A 52 -4.09 -3.71 -14.01
CA GLY A 52 -3.59 -2.64 -13.15
C GLY A 52 -4.54 -1.45 -13.04
N TYR A 53 -4.43 -0.72 -11.96
CA TYR A 53 -5.20 0.50 -11.69
C TYR A 53 -4.40 1.76 -12.09
N SER A 54 -5.09 2.90 -12.24
CA SER A 54 -4.48 4.19 -12.60
C SER A 54 -4.62 5.25 -11.51
N ASP A 55 -5.33 4.93 -10.43
CA ASP A 55 -5.58 5.83 -9.30
C ASP A 55 -5.64 5.01 -8.00
N ILE A 56 -4.95 5.48 -6.98
CA ILE A 56 -4.83 4.82 -5.67
C ILE A 56 -5.65 5.52 -4.57
N ILE A 57 -6.13 6.72 -4.81
CA ILE A 57 -6.81 7.56 -3.81
C ILE A 57 -8.27 7.80 -4.22
N SER A 58 -8.90 6.84 -4.88
CA SER A 58 -10.30 6.95 -5.28
C SER A 58 -11.23 6.29 -4.25
N PRO A 59 -12.43 6.83 -4.04
CA PRO A 59 -13.49 6.07 -3.38
C PRO A 59 -13.93 4.91 -4.28
N PRO A 60 -14.45 3.81 -3.70
CA PRO A 60 -14.93 2.67 -4.47
C PRO A 60 -16.08 3.06 -5.41
N LYS A 61 -16.08 2.47 -6.60
CA LYS A 61 -17.05 2.70 -7.67
C LYS A 61 -18.03 1.51 -7.78
N ASP A 62 -19.17 1.77 -8.41
CA ASP A 62 -20.10 0.71 -8.82
C ASP A 62 -19.56 0.02 -10.09
N LYS A 63 -18.33 -0.48 -9.99
CA LYS A 63 -17.63 -1.23 -11.02
C LYS A 63 -17.56 -2.69 -10.60
N LYS A 64 -18.11 -3.58 -11.39
CA LYS A 64 -17.94 -5.02 -11.17
C LYS A 64 -16.52 -5.45 -11.45
N LEU A 65 -16.00 -6.28 -10.57
CA LEU A 65 -14.70 -6.90 -10.68
C LEU A 65 -14.78 -8.09 -11.63
N ILE A 66 -13.82 -8.18 -12.53
CA ILE A 66 -13.74 -9.25 -13.55
C ILE A 66 -12.35 -9.88 -13.56
N SER A 67 -12.25 -11.07 -14.15
CA SER A 67 -10.97 -11.77 -14.32
C SER A 67 -9.92 -10.90 -15.00
N GLY A 68 -8.74 -10.77 -14.40
CA GLY A 68 -7.65 -9.91 -14.87
C GLY A 68 -7.65 -8.49 -14.30
N ASP A 69 -8.66 -8.10 -13.52
CA ASP A 69 -8.58 -6.88 -12.73
C ASP A 69 -7.52 -7.04 -11.63
N VAL A 70 -6.81 -5.95 -11.35
CA VAL A 70 -5.95 -5.79 -10.18
C VAL A 70 -6.61 -4.76 -9.28
N LEU A 71 -6.95 -5.19 -8.08
CA LEU A 71 -7.56 -4.37 -7.03
C LEU A 71 -6.48 -3.94 -6.05
N ILE A 72 -6.47 -2.66 -5.68
CA ILE A 72 -5.77 -2.14 -4.50
C ILE A 72 -6.80 -1.72 -3.45
N LEU A 73 -6.49 -2.05 -2.20
CA LEU A 73 -7.14 -1.52 -1.01
C LEU A 73 -6.08 -0.85 -0.16
N ASP A 74 -6.28 0.41 0.16
CA ASP A 74 -5.42 1.22 1.01
C ASP A 74 -6.26 1.71 2.20
N THR A 75 -5.82 1.41 3.42
CA THR A 75 -6.60 1.62 4.63
C THR A 75 -5.79 2.09 5.82
N GLY A 76 -6.36 3.06 6.55
CA GLY A 76 -5.93 3.46 7.89
C GLY A 76 -7.01 3.14 8.92
N CYS A 77 -6.75 2.13 9.75
CA CYS A 77 -7.61 1.77 10.87
C CYS A 77 -7.03 2.26 12.20
N THR A 78 -7.89 2.46 13.20
CA THR A 78 -7.48 2.84 14.55
C THR A 78 -7.77 1.76 15.57
N PHE A 79 -6.92 1.66 16.58
CA PHE A 79 -7.11 0.86 17.78
C PHE A 79 -6.39 1.53 18.96
N ASP A 80 -7.13 1.80 20.03
CA ASP A 80 -6.63 2.49 21.24
C ASP A 80 -5.92 3.82 20.93
N GLY A 81 -6.46 4.56 19.96
CA GLY A 81 -5.94 5.86 19.51
C GLY A 81 -4.73 5.83 18.58
N TYR A 82 -4.26 4.66 18.16
CA TYR A 82 -3.14 4.49 17.22
C TYR A 82 -3.62 4.02 15.86
N PHE A 83 -3.00 4.54 14.80
CA PHE A 83 -3.26 4.15 13.43
C PHE A 83 -2.39 2.96 12.98
N CYS A 84 -2.93 2.16 12.07
CA CYS A 84 -2.16 1.45 11.05
C CYS A 84 -2.38 2.09 9.69
N ASP A 85 -1.50 1.77 8.75
CA ASP A 85 -1.59 2.20 7.37
C ASP A 85 -1.06 1.08 6.47
N PHE A 86 -1.92 0.55 5.61
CA PHE A 86 -1.63 -0.59 4.76
C PHE A 86 -2.27 -0.45 3.40
N ASP A 87 -1.49 -0.70 2.37
CA ASP A 87 -2.04 -1.04 1.06
C ASP A 87 -1.75 -2.49 0.68
N ARG A 88 -2.65 -3.13 -0.06
CA ARG A 88 -2.45 -4.49 -0.60
C ARG A 88 -3.12 -4.65 -1.95
N ASN A 89 -2.44 -5.42 -2.80
CA ASN A 89 -2.84 -5.68 -4.17
C ASN A 89 -3.35 -7.11 -4.35
N TYR A 90 -4.43 -7.25 -5.10
CA TYR A 90 -5.07 -8.53 -5.40
C TYR A 90 -5.38 -8.63 -6.90
N ALA A 91 -4.85 -9.65 -7.56
CA ALA A 91 -5.23 -9.97 -8.92
C ALA A 91 -6.41 -10.94 -8.92
N LEU A 92 -7.49 -10.59 -9.62
CA LEU A 92 -8.64 -11.48 -9.76
C LEU A 92 -8.32 -12.57 -10.76
N GLN A 93 -8.23 -13.81 -10.27
CA GLN A 93 -7.97 -15.06 -10.99
C GLN A 93 -6.66 -15.13 -11.77
N LYS A 94 -6.27 -14.09 -12.48
CA LYS A 94 -5.02 -14.03 -13.25
C LYS A 94 -4.36 -12.67 -13.17
N ALA A 95 -3.05 -12.67 -13.28
CA ALA A 95 -2.24 -11.47 -13.48
C ALA A 95 -1.36 -11.66 -14.70
N ASP A 96 -1.25 -10.65 -15.54
CA ASP A 96 -0.32 -10.63 -16.67
C ASP A 96 1.13 -10.49 -16.17
N ASP A 97 2.11 -10.80 -17.02
CA ASP A 97 3.52 -10.77 -16.65
C ASP A 97 3.98 -9.37 -16.25
N ASP A 98 3.45 -8.32 -16.88
CA ASP A 98 3.76 -6.92 -16.53
C ASP A 98 3.29 -6.58 -15.11
N VAL A 99 2.09 -7.03 -14.74
CA VAL A 99 1.55 -6.90 -13.37
C VAL A 99 2.42 -7.62 -12.36
N ARG A 100 2.77 -8.88 -12.64
CA ARG A 100 3.62 -9.69 -11.76
C ARG A 100 5.00 -9.07 -11.59
N ASN A 101 5.57 -8.55 -12.69
CA ASN A 101 6.86 -7.90 -12.65
C ASN A 101 6.80 -6.59 -11.86
N ALA A 102 5.78 -5.74 -12.09
CA ALA A 102 5.59 -4.50 -11.34
C ALA A 102 5.43 -4.77 -9.84
N TYR A 103 4.59 -5.74 -9.46
CA TYR A 103 4.41 -6.14 -8.06
C TYR A 103 5.73 -6.62 -7.44
N ARG A 104 6.47 -7.49 -8.15
CA ARG A 104 7.78 -7.97 -7.68
C ARG A 104 8.76 -6.82 -7.43
N VAL A 105 8.77 -5.81 -8.30
CA VAL A 105 9.68 -4.67 -8.17
C VAL A 105 9.32 -3.81 -6.96
N VAL A 106 8.05 -3.46 -6.77
CA VAL A 106 7.64 -2.67 -5.59
C VAL A 106 7.84 -3.46 -4.30
N TYR A 107 7.58 -4.76 -4.29
CA TYR A 107 7.85 -5.63 -3.14
C TYR A 107 9.35 -5.62 -2.76
N GLN A 108 10.24 -5.79 -3.75
CA GLN A 108 11.69 -5.70 -3.52
C GLN A 108 12.13 -4.30 -3.05
N ALA A 109 11.44 -3.26 -3.50
CA ALA A 109 11.71 -1.90 -3.02
C ALA A 109 11.28 -1.75 -1.55
N THR A 110 10.15 -2.31 -1.15
CA THR A 110 9.70 -2.34 0.25
C THR A 110 10.70 -3.08 1.14
N ASP A 111 11.20 -4.25 0.70
CA ASP A 111 12.24 -5.00 1.41
C ASP A 111 13.52 -4.16 1.59
N ALA A 112 13.97 -3.47 0.52
CA ALA A 112 15.13 -2.59 0.60
C ALA A 112 14.91 -1.40 1.56
N GLY A 113 13.69 -0.87 1.59
CA GLY A 113 13.27 0.16 2.55
C GLY A 113 13.32 -0.35 3.98
N LEU A 114 12.82 -1.57 4.21
CA LEU A 114 12.83 -2.22 5.52
C LEU A 114 14.26 -2.45 6.03
N GLU A 115 15.16 -2.92 5.16
CA GLU A 115 16.58 -3.10 5.51
C GLU A 115 17.28 -1.77 5.85
N ALA A 116 16.88 -0.67 5.19
CA ALA A 116 17.42 0.66 5.43
C ALA A 116 16.79 1.36 6.65
N ALA A 117 15.60 0.96 7.10
CA ALA A 117 14.88 1.56 8.21
C ALA A 117 15.44 1.11 9.56
N VAL A 118 16.69 1.47 9.83
CA VAL A 118 17.40 1.13 11.08
C VAL A 118 17.84 2.39 11.81
N PRO A 119 17.95 2.37 13.14
CA PRO A 119 18.44 3.51 13.92
C PRO A 119 19.81 4.01 13.44
N GLY A 120 19.93 5.31 13.28
CA GLY A 120 21.13 5.97 12.79
C GLY A 120 21.13 6.29 11.28
N ASN A 121 20.33 5.58 10.49
CA ASN A 121 20.03 6.01 9.12
C ASN A 121 19.03 7.17 9.13
N THR A 122 18.85 7.82 7.99
CA THR A 122 17.89 8.91 7.82
C THR A 122 16.67 8.46 7.02
N ALA A 123 15.55 9.16 7.14
CA ALA A 123 14.37 8.94 6.28
C ALA A 123 14.73 9.07 4.78
N ALA A 124 15.67 9.94 4.43
CA ALA A 124 16.21 10.03 3.07
C ALA A 124 17.01 8.78 2.66
N ASP A 125 17.66 8.08 3.58
CA ASP A 125 18.36 6.81 3.26
C ASP A 125 17.34 5.70 2.94
N VAL A 126 16.25 5.64 3.68
CA VAL A 126 15.12 4.72 3.40
C VAL A 126 14.55 5.00 2.01
N PHE A 127 14.25 6.27 1.71
CA PHE A 127 13.81 6.67 0.36
C PHE A 127 14.80 6.24 -0.71
N ARG A 128 16.10 6.53 -0.54
CA ARG A 128 17.14 6.20 -1.53
C ARG A 128 17.28 4.69 -1.76
N ALA A 129 17.12 3.87 -0.71
CA ALA A 129 17.14 2.41 -0.84
C ALA A 129 16.01 1.91 -1.73
N MET A 130 14.78 2.32 -1.47
CA MET A 130 13.61 1.97 -2.28
C MET A 130 13.74 2.48 -3.72
N ASN A 131 14.08 3.75 -3.89
CA ASN A 131 14.21 4.39 -5.20
C ASN A 131 15.25 3.72 -6.10
N ARG A 132 16.37 3.26 -5.53
CA ARG A 132 17.40 2.53 -6.27
C ARG A 132 16.86 1.25 -6.90
N VAL A 133 16.03 0.51 -6.19
CA VAL A 133 15.39 -0.71 -6.71
C VAL A 133 14.45 -0.34 -7.87
N LEU A 134 13.63 0.68 -7.69
CA LEU A 134 12.70 1.15 -8.73
C LEU A 134 13.45 1.57 -10.00
N GLU A 135 14.46 2.45 -9.88
CA GLU A 135 15.26 2.94 -11.00
C GLU A 135 15.99 1.80 -11.74
N THR A 136 16.60 0.86 -10.99
CA THR A 136 17.33 -0.27 -11.57
C THR A 136 16.42 -1.19 -12.39
N ASN A 137 15.14 -1.26 -12.05
CA ASN A 137 14.14 -2.03 -12.76
C ASN A 137 13.36 -1.20 -13.81
N GLY A 138 13.84 0.00 -14.15
CA GLY A 138 13.28 0.84 -15.20
C GLY A 138 11.93 1.46 -14.83
N ALA A 139 11.64 1.61 -13.53
CA ALA A 139 10.44 2.29 -13.09
C ALA A 139 10.40 3.72 -13.64
N LYS A 140 9.33 4.04 -14.35
CA LYS A 140 9.10 5.38 -14.83
C LYS A 140 8.52 6.23 -13.69
N GLY A 141 9.24 7.29 -13.35
CA GLY A 141 8.72 8.31 -12.46
C GLY A 141 8.84 8.00 -10.98
N GLY A 142 10.04 7.88 -10.45
CA GLY A 142 10.34 8.10 -9.03
C GLY A 142 9.96 9.51 -8.56
N GLN A 143 8.81 10.01 -8.99
CA GLN A 143 8.26 11.33 -8.74
C GLN A 143 7.18 11.32 -7.66
N VAL A 144 6.99 10.20 -6.99
CA VAL A 144 6.24 10.22 -5.73
C VAL A 144 7.12 11.00 -4.75
N GLY A 145 6.65 12.13 -4.27
CA GLY A 145 7.45 13.05 -3.45
C GLY A 145 7.99 12.42 -2.16
N ARG A 146 7.35 11.33 -1.69
CA ARG A 146 7.78 10.48 -0.58
C ARG A 146 7.36 9.03 -0.85
N MET A 147 8.02 8.08 -0.19
CA MET A 147 7.69 6.64 -0.23
C MET A 147 7.41 6.13 1.18
N GLY A 148 6.45 6.78 1.87
CA GLY A 148 6.05 6.49 3.23
C GLY A 148 6.34 7.65 4.20
N HIS A 149 5.94 7.45 5.45
CA HIS A 149 5.96 8.47 6.49
C HIS A 149 5.94 7.87 7.90
N GLY A 150 6.10 8.72 8.91
CA GLY A 150 5.84 8.36 10.30
C GLY A 150 4.35 8.08 10.53
N LEU A 151 4.08 7.22 11.49
CA LEU A 151 2.75 6.73 11.83
C LEU A 151 2.62 6.58 13.33
N GLY A 152 1.49 6.97 13.91
CA GLY A 152 1.26 6.86 15.35
C GLY A 152 -0.16 7.24 15.75
N MET A 153 -0.32 8.32 16.50
CA MET A 153 -1.63 8.86 16.87
C MET A 153 -2.31 9.62 15.74
N GLN A 154 -1.58 9.90 14.67
CA GLN A 154 -2.11 10.41 13.41
C GLN A 154 -1.76 9.45 12.29
N LEU A 155 -2.61 9.39 11.25
CA LEU A 155 -2.37 8.58 10.07
C LEU A 155 -1.04 8.95 9.38
N THR A 156 -0.72 10.25 9.36
CA THR A 156 0.54 10.75 8.81
C THR A 156 1.24 11.61 9.86
N GLU A 157 2.43 11.17 10.25
CA GLU A 157 3.31 11.90 11.15
C GLU A 157 4.69 12.11 10.49
N TRP A 158 5.51 12.93 11.10
CA TRP A 158 6.91 13.06 10.74
C TRP A 158 7.74 11.87 11.27
N PRO A 159 8.78 11.38 10.58
CA PRO A 159 9.40 11.91 9.36
C PRO A 159 8.70 11.47 8.06
N SER A 160 9.12 12.05 6.93
CA SER A 160 8.73 11.57 5.60
C SER A 160 9.88 10.82 4.94
N ASN A 161 9.63 9.61 4.44
CA ASN A 161 10.60 8.88 3.62
C ASN A 161 10.74 9.56 2.26
N ALA A 162 11.52 10.64 2.22
CA ALA A 162 11.68 11.52 1.07
C ALA A 162 13.14 11.96 0.94
N VAL A 163 13.57 12.28 -0.27
CA VAL A 163 14.97 12.64 -0.57
C VAL A 163 15.49 13.82 0.24
N PHE A 164 14.62 14.73 0.67
CA PHE A 164 14.96 15.94 1.40
C PHE A 164 14.95 15.78 2.92
N ASP A 165 14.43 14.66 3.46
CA ASP A 165 14.24 14.49 4.89
C ASP A 165 15.44 13.75 5.53
N ASN A 166 16.28 14.52 6.21
CA ASN A 166 17.47 14.01 6.90
C ASN A 166 17.22 13.70 8.39
N THR A 167 15.95 13.53 8.80
CA THR A 167 15.63 13.08 10.16
C THR A 167 16.28 11.74 10.42
N VAL A 168 17.08 11.67 11.47
CA VAL A 168 17.74 10.43 11.89
C VAL A 168 16.70 9.52 12.56
N LEU A 169 16.66 8.28 12.12
CA LEU A 169 15.75 7.27 12.69
C LEU A 169 16.24 6.84 14.06
N GLU A 170 15.31 6.71 14.99
CA GLU A 170 15.55 6.28 16.37
C GLU A 170 14.71 5.04 16.72
N ASN A 171 15.14 4.34 17.75
CA ASN A 171 14.38 3.19 18.28
C ASN A 171 12.97 3.63 18.71
N GLY A 172 11.96 2.86 18.31
CA GLY A 172 10.57 3.11 18.65
C GLY A 172 9.80 3.95 17.63
N MET A 173 10.47 4.50 16.60
CA MET A 173 9.78 5.11 15.48
C MET A 173 9.01 4.06 14.69
N VAL A 174 7.81 4.38 14.26
CA VAL A 174 6.98 3.56 13.37
C VAL A 174 6.87 4.29 12.04
N LEU A 175 7.11 3.59 10.96
CA LEU A 175 7.12 4.13 9.60
C LEU A 175 6.25 3.27 8.69
N THR A 176 5.63 3.89 7.71
CA THR A 176 5.13 3.21 6.51
C THR A 176 6.23 3.14 5.46
N LEU A 177 6.18 2.13 4.60
CA LEU A 177 7.03 1.99 3.42
C LEU A 177 6.11 1.78 2.22
N GLU A 178 6.07 2.76 1.32
CA GLU A 178 5.08 2.84 0.25
C GLU A 178 5.74 3.11 -1.12
N PRO A 179 6.63 2.25 -1.59
CA PRO A 179 7.21 2.43 -2.90
C PRO A 179 6.15 2.21 -3.98
N GLY A 180 6.11 3.10 -4.96
CA GLY A 180 5.22 3.01 -6.09
C GLY A 180 5.94 3.16 -7.42
N MET A 181 5.42 2.51 -8.47
CA MET A 181 5.94 2.66 -9.82
C MET A 181 4.81 2.76 -10.84
N GLN A 182 5.10 3.46 -11.93
CA GLN A 182 4.27 3.40 -13.12
C GLN A 182 4.78 2.29 -14.05
N PHE A 183 3.86 1.56 -14.66
CA PHE A 183 4.15 0.51 -15.63
C PHE A 183 3.09 0.47 -16.74
N GLY A 184 3.41 -0.24 -17.83
CA GLY A 184 2.49 -0.31 -18.97
C GLY A 184 2.05 1.06 -19.48
N GLU A 185 0.79 1.18 -19.83
CA GLU A 185 0.17 2.42 -20.28
C GLU A 185 -0.69 3.03 -19.15
N ASN A 186 -0.13 4.00 -18.43
CA ASN A 186 -0.79 4.72 -17.32
C ASN A 186 -1.26 3.84 -16.15
N LYS A 187 -0.58 2.74 -15.87
CA LYS A 187 -0.85 1.87 -14.74
C LYS A 187 0.10 2.17 -13.58
N ILE A 188 -0.39 1.94 -12.37
CA ILE A 188 0.38 2.15 -11.13
C ILE A 188 0.39 0.85 -10.35
N MET A 189 1.50 0.58 -9.68
CA MET A 189 1.64 -0.43 -8.63
C MET A 189 2.26 0.22 -7.41
N VAL A 190 1.65 0.04 -6.26
CA VAL A 190 2.14 0.48 -4.93
C VAL A 190 2.15 -0.72 -4.00
N HIS A 191 3.05 -0.72 -3.03
CA HIS A 191 3.10 -1.77 -2.00
C HIS A 191 3.65 -1.21 -0.70
#